data_864640405dd71e3d0fe277615aff6f9b
#
_entry.id   864640405dd71e3d0fe277615aff6f9b
#
_cell.length_a   1.000
_cell.length_b   1.000
_cell.length_c   1.000
_cell.angle_alpha   90.00
_cell.angle_beta   90.00
_cell.angle_gamma   90.00
#
_symmetry.space_group_name_H-M   'P 1'
#
loop_
_entity.id
_entity.type
_entity.pdbx_description
1 polymer ?
#
loop_
_entity_poly.entity_id
_entity_poly.type
_entity_poly.pdbx_seq_one_letter_code
_entity_poly.pdbx_strand_id
1 'polypeptide(L)'
;MAVDFAPRLPTLRLLFDVARGAVPADLVIHGGDLVNVFTEETLPGWGVVVAAGRVAYVGPDASAFEASERIDVGGALISPGLVEGHSHLLRLSLAETIPLQLAAGVTTTILESMEVAYITGAPGIRELLAEAAGMSGQVLFTIPTLTGFDPLHEEFLGTGPEWEELLDLPGVIGVGEANWREVLRGNVRVDALVSGALRRGLTVEGHGAGAKPEGLNALAAYGITADHEGIDPLDELNRMRLGMWAMGRHGATRQDLPAIAGLWRDGGGAALGRFALVTDGVEPDELSAGRSLNLVVDLAVEGGMSRPRAIRMASLAPAERFGIQRWIGGLGPGMIADIAILDPEWAGFKALRVLTSGHPPARSKPHTYPVAMTRTVSIPSLDLSLLSHPGAGTWRAMSLTAPLVTREVESDGSDVIVATVLDRMGRARGFRGLLKGLGLRGGACAVSAAWDGPYLIVVGDSEEDMAIAVRRVVDLQGGAAVVAGGVVRAEWRAELAGVLSLGPLAENLAATGGVNRALADLGCVYPDSMLSIEALTTGVIPFLRLSASGYVRLRDGARLGLALE
;
A
#
# COMPACT_ATOMS: atom_id res chain seq x y z
N MET A 1 -5.08 5.79 22.80
CA MET A 1 -6.49 5.35 22.63
C MET A 1 -6.70 5.19 21.13
N ALA A 2 -7.20 4.03 20.71
CA ALA A 2 -7.62 3.80 19.32
C ALA A 2 -8.50 4.97 18.84
N VAL A 3 -8.63 5.14 17.53
CA VAL A 3 -9.44 6.18 16.91
C VAL A 3 -10.83 6.19 17.55
N ASP A 4 -11.22 7.30 18.15
CA ASP A 4 -12.52 7.42 18.82
C ASP A 4 -13.58 7.80 17.78
N PHE A 5 -14.16 6.82 17.13
CA PHE A 5 -15.30 6.98 16.24
C PHE A 5 -16.65 7.09 16.99
N ALA A 6 -16.65 6.90 18.31
CA ALA A 6 -17.88 6.87 19.08
C ALA A 6 -18.54 8.27 19.15
N PRO A 7 -19.82 8.41 18.81
CA PRO A 7 -20.50 9.69 18.91
C PRO A 7 -20.75 10.04 20.39
N ARG A 8 -20.63 11.33 20.70
CA ARG A 8 -20.98 11.85 22.02
C ARG A 8 -22.50 11.80 22.28
N LEU A 9 -22.91 11.84 23.54
CA LEU A 9 -24.32 11.74 23.91
C LEU A 9 -25.26 12.74 23.20
N PRO A 10 -24.90 14.01 22.95
CA PRO A 10 -25.77 14.91 22.18
C PRO A 10 -26.02 14.39 20.75
N THR A 11 -24.99 13.88 20.08
CA THR A 11 -25.13 13.27 18.75
C THR A 11 -26.04 12.03 18.80
N LEU A 12 -25.87 11.15 19.79
CA LEU A 12 -26.73 9.98 19.95
C LEU A 12 -28.21 10.36 20.13
N ARG A 13 -28.51 11.42 20.89
CA ARG A 13 -29.86 11.95 21.08
C ARG A 13 -30.40 12.51 19.78
N LEU A 14 -29.63 13.29 19.04
CA LEU A 14 -30.02 13.82 17.74
C LEU A 14 -30.37 12.68 16.77
N LEU A 15 -29.50 11.67 16.63
CA LEU A 15 -29.77 10.52 15.76
C LEU A 15 -31.07 9.78 16.15
N PHE A 16 -31.30 9.58 17.45
CA PHE A 16 -32.54 8.96 17.94
C PHE A 16 -33.77 9.78 17.59
N ASP A 17 -33.72 11.11 17.75
CA ASP A 17 -34.88 11.99 17.46
C ASP A 17 -35.15 12.12 15.97
N VAL A 18 -34.07 12.20 15.13
CA VAL A 18 -34.19 12.14 13.66
C VAL A 18 -34.77 10.81 13.21
N ALA A 19 -34.27 9.68 13.72
CA ALA A 19 -34.75 8.35 13.33
C ALA A 19 -36.26 8.13 13.58
N ARG A 20 -36.84 8.89 14.54
CA ARG A 20 -38.28 8.86 14.87
C ARG A 20 -39.10 9.92 14.10
N GLY A 21 -38.46 10.73 13.27
CA GLY A 21 -39.10 11.85 12.60
C GLY A 21 -39.49 13.01 13.54
N ALA A 22 -38.88 13.08 14.76
CA ALA A 22 -39.19 14.13 15.72
C ALA A 22 -38.49 15.45 15.40
N VAL A 23 -37.39 15.41 14.69
CA VAL A 23 -36.63 16.57 14.19
C VAL A 23 -36.18 16.31 12.76
N PRO A 24 -35.99 17.35 11.92
CA PRO A 24 -35.50 17.20 10.56
C PRO A 24 -34.08 16.63 10.52
N ALA A 25 -33.78 15.92 9.45
CA ALA A 25 -32.43 15.42 9.14
C ALA A 25 -31.59 16.50 8.42
N ASP A 26 -30.30 16.25 8.32
CA ASP A 26 -29.42 17.07 7.48
C ASP A 26 -29.56 16.68 6.00
N LEU A 27 -29.61 15.37 5.70
CA LEU A 27 -29.67 14.84 4.35
C LEU A 27 -30.55 13.59 4.28
N VAL A 28 -31.34 13.50 3.19
CA VAL A 28 -32.09 12.29 2.78
C VAL A 28 -31.62 11.86 1.40
N ILE A 29 -31.23 10.59 1.27
CA ILE A 29 -30.89 9.93 0.00
C ILE A 29 -31.96 8.90 -0.31
N HIS A 30 -32.62 8.99 -1.47
CA HIS A 30 -33.75 8.15 -1.85
C HIS A 30 -33.83 7.94 -3.37
N GLY A 31 -34.80 7.15 -3.82
CA GLY A 31 -35.06 6.97 -5.26
C GLY A 31 -34.14 5.95 -5.94
N GLY A 32 -33.53 5.07 -5.17
CA GLY A 32 -32.67 3.98 -5.67
C GLY A 32 -32.80 2.73 -4.83
N ASP A 33 -31.86 1.79 -5.00
CA ASP A 33 -31.81 0.53 -4.29
C ASP A 33 -30.59 0.50 -3.36
N LEU A 34 -30.77 0.03 -2.13
CA LEU A 34 -29.70 -0.03 -1.12
C LEU A 34 -28.94 -1.35 -1.18
N VAL A 35 -27.62 -1.30 -1.30
CA VAL A 35 -26.74 -2.45 -1.08
C VAL A 35 -26.54 -2.64 0.43
N ASN A 36 -27.18 -3.67 0.99
CA ASN A 36 -27.05 -4.03 2.40
C ASN A 36 -25.93 -5.07 2.57
N VAL A 37 -24.80 -4.63 3.09
CA VAL A 37 -23.62 -5.49 3.31
C VAL A 37 -23.73 -6.37 4.55
N PHE A 38 -24.72 -6.13 5.44
CA PHE A 38 -24.95 -6.97 6.64
C PHE A 38 -25.67 -8.28 6.29
N THR A 39 -26.57 -8.22 5.29
CA THR A 39 -27.38 -9.38 4.83
C THR A 39 -27.00 -9.86 3.43
N GLU A 40 -26.06 -9.17 2.78
CA GLU A 40 -25.61 -9.42 1.40
C GLU A 40 -26.76 -9.34 0.37
N GLU A 41 -27.66 -8.35 0.55
CA GLU A 41 -28.83 -8.12 -0.29
C GLU A 41 -28.79 -6.77 -0.99
N THR A 42 -29.50 -6.66 -2.11
CA THR A 42 -29.92 -5.37 -2.66
C THR A 42 -31.38 -5.16 -2.30
N LEU A 43 -31.69 -4.08 -1.56
CA LEU A 43 -33.01 -3.76 -1.01
C LEU A 43 -33.68 -2.70 -1.87
N PRO A 44 -34.69 -3.07 -2.70
CA PRO A 44 -35.31 -2.14 -3.63
C PRO A 44 -36.04 -1.00 -2.90
N GLY A 45 -35.81 0.24 -3.36
CA GLY A 45 -36.49 1.43 -2.86
C GLY A 45 -36.06 1.88 -1.46
N TRP A 46 -35.06 1.25 -0.85
CA TRP A 46 -34.55 1.68 0.45
C TRP A 46 -33.62 2.90 0.30
N GLY A 47 -33.80 3.84 1.25
CA GLY A 47 -32.99 5.05 1.31
C GLY A 47 -32.27 5.21 2.65
N VAL A 48 -31.50 6.29 2.75
CA VAL A 48 -30.67 6.62 3.91
C VAL A 48 -30.96 8.03 4.38
N VAL A 49 -31.13 8.19 5.70
CA VAL A 49 -31.33 9.49 6.37
C VAL A 49 -30.09 9.78 7.21
N VAL A 50 -29.49 10.96 7.05
CA VAL A 50 -28.24 11.36 7.67
C VAL A 50 -28.45 12.55 8.59
N ALA A 51 -27.82 12.50 9.77
CA ALA A 51 -27.72 13.63 10.68
C ALA A 51 -26.33 13.63 11.38
N ALA A 52 -25.76 14.80 11.56
CA ALA A 52 -24.43 15.00 12.16
C ALA A 52 -23.35 14.09 11.56
N GLY A 53 -23.35 13.93 10.23
CA GLY A 53 -22.40 13.10 9.50
C GLY A 53 -22.57 11.59 9.67
N ARG A 54 -23.69 11.13 10.23
CA ARG A 54 -23.98 9.72 10.51
C ARG A 54 -25.34 9.30 9.99
N VAL A 55 -25.46 8.03 9.71
CA VAL A 55 -26.72 7.41 9.36
C VAL A 55 -27.65 7.44 10.59
N ALA A 56 -28.80 8.08 10.46
CA ALA A 56 -29.84 8.10 11.48
C ALA A 56 -30.90 7.01 11.23
N TYR A 57 -31.32 6.82 9.96
CA TYR A 57 -32.31 5.84 9.56
C TYR A 57 -31.96 5.22 8.20
N VAL A 58 -32.35 3.97 8.03
CA VAL A 58 -32.24 3.23 6.77
C VAL A 58 -33.53 2.45 6.57
N GLY A 59 -34.18 2.61 5.42
CA GLY A 59 -35.42 1.89 5.15
C GLY A 59 -36.21 2.40 3.94
N PRO A 60 -37.34 1.74 3.60
CA PRO A 60 -38.14 2.08 2.43
C PRO A 60 -38.83 3.45 2.57
N ASP A 61 -39.08 3.93 3.80
CA ASP A 61 -39.77 5.19 4.08
C ASP A 61 -38.83 6.39 4.22
N ALA A 62 -37.54 6.23 3.86
CA ALA A 62 -36.53 7.30 3.99
C ALA A 62 -36.97 8.60 3.30
N SER A 63 -37.67 8.52 2.16
CA SER A 63 -38.18 9.67 1.42
C SER A 63 -39.25 10.47 2.18
N ALA A 64 -39.88 9.93 3.24
CA ALA A 64 -40.90 10.63 4.05
C ALA A 64 -40.29 11.55 5.12
N PHE A 65 -38.98 11.44 5.40
CA PHE A 65 -38.33 12.28 6.40
C PHE A 65 -38.14 13.72 5.91
N GLU A 66 -38.37 14.68 6.81
CA GLU A 66 -37.97 16.06 6.57
C GLU A 66 -36.45 16.20 6.65
N ALA A 67 -35.83 16.95 5.72
CA ALA A 67 -34.40 17.18 5.69
C ALA A 67 -34.05 18.52 5.05
N SER A 68 -32.90 19.07 5.45
CA SER A 68 -32.33 20.29 4.86
C SER A 68 -31.87 20.08 3.42
N GLU A 69 -31.33 18.90 3.10
CA GLU A 69 -30.88 18.49 1.77
C GLU A 69 -31.53 17.16 1.37
N ARG A 70 -31.84 17.01 0.08
CA ARG A 70 -32.38 15.77 -0.49
C ARG A 70 -31.67 15.41 -1.77
N ILE A 71 -31.32 14.13 -1.90
CA ILE A 71 -30.70 13.56 -3.09
C ILE A 71 -31.60 12.44 -3.61
N ASP A 72 -32.27 12.71 -4.74
CA ASP A 72 -32.90 11.65 -5.53
C ASP A 72 -31.82 11.03 -6.43
N VAL A 73 -31.54 9.73 -6.26
CA VAL A 73 -30.50 9.05 -7.00
C VAL A 73 -31.00 8.45 -8.33
N GLY A 74 -32.28 8.61 -8.69
CA GLY A 74 -32.80 8.27 -10.01
C GLY A 74 -32.64 6.79 -10.40
N GLY A 75 -32.81 5.86 -9.48
CA GLY A 75 -32.62 4.42 -9.71
C GLY A 75 -31.19 3.89 -9.48
N ALA A 76 -30.25 4.76 -9.13
CA ALA A 76 -28.88 4.33 -8.82
C ALA A 76 -28.81 3.47 -7.55
N LEU A 77 -27.69 2.72 -7.39
CA LEU A 77 -27.45 1.94 -6.17
C LEU A 77 -26.86 2.83 -5.08
N ILE A 78 -27.38 2.71 -3.87
CA ILE A 78 -26.85 3.34 -2.67
C ILE A 78 -26.00 2.29 -1.94
N SER A 79 -24.69 2.48 -1.89
CA SER A 79 -23.72 1.55 -1.30
C SER A 79 -22.95 2.21 -0.17
N PRO A 80 -22.49 1.47 0.85
CA PRO A 80 -21.42 1.99 1.69
C PRO A 80 -20.18 2.29 0.83
N GLY A 81 -19.38 3.26 1.25
CA GLY A 81 -18.07 3.50 0.69
C GLY A 81 -17.15 2.32 0.97
N LEU A 82 -16.22 2.06 0.05
CA LEU A 82 -15.25 0.99 0.19
C LEU A 82 -14.22 1.32 1.28
N VAL A 83 -13.70 0.29 1.91
CA VAL A 83 -12.64 0.32 2.93
C VAL A 83 -11.45 -0.44 2.39
N GLU A 84 -10.42 0.28 1.97
CA GLU A 84 -9.13 -0.31 1.62
C GLU A 84 -8.43 -0.77 2.89
N GLY A 85 -8.38 -2.09 3.06
CA GLY A 85 -7.92 -2.72 4.30
C GLY A 85 -6.41 -2.89 4.43
N HIS A 86 -5.67 -2.73 3.33
CA HIS A 86 -4.21 -2.80 3.29
C HIS A 86 -3.70 -2.18 1.99
N SER A 87 -2.91 -1.13 2.11
CA SER A 87 -2.35 -0.44 0.95
C SER A 87 -1.04 0.28 1.28
N HIS A 88 -0.26 0.52 0.23
CA HIS A 88 0.97 1.32 0.24
C HIS A 88 0.80 2.58 -0.61
N LEU A 89 1.62 3.60 -0.31
CA LEU A 89 1.76 4.76 -1.19
C LEU A 89 2.79 4.46 -2.28
N LEU A 90 2.36 4.45 -3.52
CA LEU A 90 3.24 4.20 -4.65
C LEU A 90 3.46 5.48 -5.45
N ARG A 91 4.68 6.04 -5.40
CA ARG A 91 5.13 7.19 -6.20
C ARG A 91 4.36 8.50 -6.04
N LEU A 92 3.21 8.50 -5.33
CA LEU A 92 2.36 9.68 -5.08
C LEU A 92 2.25 9.96 -3.58
N SER A 93 2.13 11.24 -3.23
CA SER A 93 1.81 11.68 -1.87
C SER A 93 0.36 11.34 -1.46
N LEU A 94 0.06 11.45 -0.17
CA LEU A 94 -1.31 11.34 0.35
C LEU A 94 -2.26 12.34 -0.34
N ALA A 95 -1.80 13.59 -0.52
CA ALA A 95 -2.61 14.66 -1.13
C ALA A 95 -3.08 14.33 -2.55
N GLU A 96 -2.31 13.56 -3.31
CA GLU A 96 -2.67 13.13 -4.66
C GLU A 96 -3.42 11.78 -4.67
N THR A 97 -3.04 10.85 -3.79
CA THR A 97 -3.62 9.49 -3.75
C THR A 97 -5.05 9.47 -3.21
N ILE A 98 -5.30 10.11 -2.06
CA ILE A 98 -6.60 10.00 -1.37
C ILE A 98 -7.77 10.57 -2.20
N PRO A 99 -7.65 11.73 -2.87
CA PRO A 99 -8.74 12.21 -3.74
C PRO A 99 -9.09 11.25 -4.87
N LEU A 100 -8.11 10.54 -5.44
CA LEU A 100 -8.34 9.55 -6.50
C LEU A 100 -9.04 8.31 -5.98
N GLN A 101 -8.66 7.82 -4.80
CA GLN A 101 -9.33 6.72 -4.12
C GLN A 101 -10.77 7.08 -3.75
N LEU A 102 -11.02 8.30 -3.24
CA LEU A 102 -12.37 8.79 -2.98
C LEU A 102 -13.21 8.82 -4.26
N ALA A 103 -12.65 9.31 -5.38
CA ALA A 103 -13.35 9.31 -6.66
C ALA A 103 -13.71 7.88 -7.15
N ALA A 104 -12.90 6.88 -6.80
CA ALA A 104 -13.16 5.47 -7.07
C ALA A 104 -14.14 4.81 -6.05
N GLY A 105 -14.66 5.57 -5.07
CA GLY A 105 -15.60 5.08 -4.06
C GLY A 105 -14.96 4.54 -2.78
N VAL A 106 -13.65 4.65 -2.62
CA VAL A 106 -12.91 4.25 -1.41
C VAL A 106 -12.95 5.41 -0.41
N THR A 107 -13.75 5.28 0.65
CA THR A 107 -13.95 6.33 1.66
C THR A 107 -13.10 6.16 2.91
N THR A 108 -12.55 4.96 3.11
CA THR A 108 -11.60 4.66 4.17
C THR A 108 -10.39 3.97 3.57
N THR A 109 -9.19 4.46 3.88
CA THR A 109 -7.92 3.86 3.44
C THR A 109 -7.05 3.57 4.65
N ILE A 110 -6.55 2.34 4.76
CA ILE A 110 -5.62 1.92 5.80
C ILE A 110 -4.25 1.70 5.15
N LEU A 111 -3.28 2.49 5.60
CA LEU A 111 -1.95 2.58 4.99
C LEU A 111 -0.88 1.96 5.86
N GLU A 112 0.01 1.24 5.24
CA GLU A 112 1.20 0.67 5.86
C GLU A 112 2.36 1.67 5.95
N SER A 113 2.55 2.57 5.06
CA SER A 113 3.55 3.69 5.03
C SER A 113 5.00 3.32 5.35
N MET A 114 5.40 2.07 5.12
CA MET A 114 6.77 1.60 5.38
C MET A 114 7.81 2.31 4.51
N GLU A 115 7.47 2.66 3.28
CA GLU A 115 8.34 3.33 2.29
C GLU A 115 8.86 4.68 2.78
N VAL A 116 8.06 5.42 3.55
CA VAL A 116 8.47 6.66 4.20
C VAL A 116 9.21 6.37 5.51
N ALA A 117 8.71 5.42 6.29
CA ALA A 117 9.25 5.10 7.61
C ALA A 117 10.69 4.54 7.57
N TYR A 118 11.06 3.78 6.54
CA TYR A 118 12.44 3.31 6.34
C TYR A 118 13.47 4.43 6.25
N ILE A 119 13.04 5.60 5.80
CA ILE A 119 13.92 6.75 5.55
C ILE A 119 13.87 7.76 6.68
N THR A 120 12.70 7.97 7.26
CA THR A 120 12.43 9.07 8.18
C THR A 120 12.19 8.62 9.62
N GLY A 121 12.10 7.29 9.83
CA GLY A 121 11.79 6.73 11.14
C GLY A 121 10.39 7.10 11.65
N ALA A 122 10.18 6.97 12.94
CA ALA A 122 8.93 7.31 13.63
C ALA A 122 8.47 8.77 13.42
N PRO A 123 9.35 9.79 13.31
CA PRO A 123 8.93 11.16 12.99
C PRO A 123 8.16 11.27 11.68
N GLY A 124 8.54 10.51 10.63
CA GLY A 124 7.85 10.55 9.36
C GLY A 124 6.41 10.04 9.42
N ILE A 125 6.15 9.01 10.21
CA ILE A 125 4.79 8.52 10.44
C ILE A 125 3.93 9.59 11.15
N ARG A 126 4.50 10.34 12.10
CA ARG A 126 3.78 11.45 12.77
C ARG A 126 3.38 12.54 11.78
N GLU A 127 4.22 12.86 10.80
CA GLU A 127 3.90 13.85 9.76
C GLU A 127 2.82 13.35 8.80
N LEU A 128 2.86 12.07 8.39
CA LEU A 128 1.79 11.48 7.58
C LEU A 128 0.45 11.47 8.31
N LEU A 129 0.44 11.14 9.61
CA LEU A 129 -0.76 11.22 10.46
C LEU A 129 -1.29 12.65 10.57
N ALA A 130 -0.40 13.65 10.68
CA ALA A 130 -0.79 15.05 10.74
C ALA A 130 -1.43 15.53 9.41
N GLU A 131 -0.89 15.12 8.26
CA GLU A 131 -1.49 15.39 6.96
C GLU A 131 -2.86 14.72 6.82
N ALA A 132 -2.94 13.44 7.15
CA ALA A 132 -4.16 12.63 7.04
C ALA A 132 -5.32 13.17 7.87
N ALA A 133 -5.04 13.76 9.04
CA ALA A 133 -6.06 14.36 9.91
C ALA A 133 -6.82 15.54 9.27
N GLY A 134 -6.29 16.12 8.20
CA GLY A 134 -6.91 17.21 7.43
C GLY A 134 -7.64 16.77 6.17
N MET A 135 -7.70 15.46 5.88
CA MET A 135 -8.26 14.92 4.66
C MET A 135 -9.74 14.56 4.79
N SER A 136 -10.44 14.50 3.66
CA SER A 136 -11.78 13.90 3.59
C SER A 136 -11.69 12.38 3.56
N GLY A 137 -12.73 11.71 4.07
CA GLY A 137 -12.72 10.28 4.30
C GLY A 137 -11.94 9.91 5.56
N GLN A 138 -11.70 8.62 5.76
CA GLN A 138 -10.92 8.11 6.88
C GLN A 138 -9.57 7.62 6.37
N VAL A 139 -8.48 8.28 6.73
CA VAL A 139 -7.11 7.83 6.42
C VAL A 139 -6.50 7.33 7.72
N LEU A 140 -6.31 6.02 7.81
CA LEU A 140 -5.87 5.32 9.01
C LEU A 140 -4.54 4.62 8.73
N PHE A 141 -3.81 4.28 9.78
CA PHE A 141 -2.47 3.71 9.64
C PHE A 141 -2.29 2.45 10.49
N THR A 142 -1.55 1.52 9.95
CA THR A 142 -0.83 0.49 10.70
C THR A 142 0.63 0.90 10.82
N ILE A 143 1.24 0.64 11.99
CA ILE A 143 2.64 0.98 12.21
C ILE A 143 3.51 -0.13 11.64
N PRO A 144 4.38 0.17 10.66
CA PRO A 144 5.21 -0.83 10.01
C PRO A 144 6.27 -1.40 10.96
N THR A 145 6.49 -2.72 10.89
CA THR A 145 7.51 -3.37 11.71
C THR A 145 8.93 -3.15 11.18
N LEU A 146 9.05 -2.84 9.90
CA LEU A 146 10.29 -2.61 9.16
C LEU A 146 11.33 -3.73 9.30
N THR A 147 11.96 -4.08 8.22
CA THR A 147 12.97 -5.15 8.18
C THR A 147 14.27 -4.58 7.63
N GLY A 148 15.23 -4.32 8.50
CA GLY A 148 16.54 -3.82 8.07
C GLY A 148 17.44 -4.95 7.58
N PHE A 149 17.95 -4.86 6.35
CA PHE A 149 18.99 -5.77 5.87
C PHE A 149 20.37 -5.40 6.33
N ASP A 150 20.59 -4.15 6.64
CA ASP A 150 21.87 -3.60 7.02
C ASP A 150 21.88 -3.28 8.52
N PRO A 151 22.90 -3.73 9.30
CA PRO A 151 22.98 -3.44 10.73
C PRO A 151 22.96 -1.95 11.07
N LEU A 152 23.57 -1.10 10.24
CA LEU A 152 23.53 0.35 10.48
C LEU A 152 22.15 0.95 10.18
N HIS A 153 21.40 0.32 9.30
CA HIS A 153 20.01 0.72 9.09
C HIS A 153 19.11 0.27 10.26
N GLU A 154 19.31 -0.95 10.75
CA GLU A 154 18.65 -1.40 11.98
C GLU A 154 18.97 -0.49 13.18
N GLU A 155 20.24 -0.07 13.32
CA GLU A 155 20.64 0.90 14.34
C GLU A 155 19.92 2.25 14.17
N PHE A 156 19.78 2.75 12.94
CA PHE A 156 19.04 3.97 12.64
C PHE A 156 17.55 3.85 12.97
N LEU A 157 16.92 2.75 12.59
CA LEU A 157 15.51 2.49 12.90
C LEU A 157 15.28 2.35 14.42
N GLY A 158 16.30 1.91 15.14
CA GLY A 158 16.25 1.76 16.59
C GLY A 158 15.31 0.67 17.08
N THR A 159 15.28 0.51 18.39
CA THR A 159 14.40 -0.44 19.09
C THR A 159 13.60 0.28 20.18
N GLY A 160 13.62 1.60 20.16
CA GLY A 160 13.18 2.45 21.24
C GLY A 160 11.67 2.55 21.39
N PRO A 161 11.22 3.17 22.50
CA PRO A 161 9.81 3.33 22.80
C PRO A 161 9.06 4.23 21.81
N GLU A 162 9.77 5.02 21.01
CA GLU A 162 9.19 5.93 20.03
C GLU A 162 8.29 5.24 19.00
N TRP A 163 8.59 3.98 18.68
CA TRP A 163 7.75 3.17 17.79
C TRP A 163 6.49 2.67 18.51
N GLU A 164 6.61 2.25 19.77
CA GLU A 164 5.46 1.82 20.56
C GLU A 164 4.52 2.99 20.87
N GLU A 165 5.06 4.20 21.11
CA GLU A 165 4.27 5.42 21.32
C GLU A 165 3.38 5.77 20.12
N LEU A 166 3.76 5.41 18.88
CA LEU A 166 2.93 5.62 17.72
C LEU A 166 1.58 4.89 17.82
N LEU A 167 1.53 3.75 18.51
CA LEU A 167 0.31 2.96 18.70
C LEU A 167 -0.77 3.70 19.50
N ASP A 168 -0.41 4.75 20.21
CA ASP A 168 -1.34 5.57 21.00
C ASP A 168 -1.83 6.81 20.24
N LEU A 169 -1.35 7.04 19.01
CA LEU A 169 -1.73 8.21 18.23
C LEU A 169 -3.10 8.04 17.56
N PRO A 170 -3.89 9.12 17.48
CA PRO A 170 -5.11 9.13 16.67
C PRO A 170 -4.82 8.76 15.21
N GLY A 171 -5.64 7.91 14.62
CA GLY A 171 -5.45 7.42 13.25
C GLY A 171 -4.68 6.10 13.16
N VAL A 172 -4.03 5.65 14.24
CA VAL A 172 -3.36 4.35 14.29
C VAL A 172 -4.31 3.28 14.79
N ILE A 173 -4.46 2.19 14.03
CA ILE A 173 -5.42 1.10 14.32
C ILE A 173 -4.79 -0.28 14.39
N GLY A 174 -3.49 -0.40 14.19
CA GLY A 174 -2.79 -1.68 14.24
C GLY A 174 -1.30 -1.58 14.02
N VAL A 175 -0.68 -2.74 13.97
CA VAL A 175 0.68 -2.95 13.48
C VAL A 175 0.59 -3.59 12.11
N GLY A 176 1.36 -3.09 11.18
CA GLY A 176 1.44 -3.53 9.81
C GLY A 176 2.30 -4.78 9.62
N GLU A 177 2.79 -4.96 8.44
CA GLU A 177 3.43 -6.19 7.96
C GLU A 177 4.54 -6.74 8.87
N ALA A 178 4.18 -7.62 9.81
CA ALA A 178 5.17 -8.38 10.55
C ALA A 178 5.74 -9.49 9.66
N ASN A 179 6.94 -9.27 9.09
CA ASN A 179 7.60 -10.27 8.27
C ASN A 179 7.92 -11.52 9.09
N TRP A 180 7.41 -12.66 8.66
CA TRP A 180 7.51 -13.91 9.41
C TRP A 180 8.95 -14.36 9.72
N ARG A 181 9.92 -14.02 8.86
CA ARG A 181 11.33 -14.34 9.11
C ARG A 181 11.93 -13.51 10.23
N GLU A 182 11.52 -12.25 10.36
CA GLU A 182 11.96 -11.38 11.46
C GLU A 182 11.33 -11.78 12.79
N VAL A 183 10.07 -12.24 12.76
CA VAL A 183 9.44 -12.88 13.92
C VAL A 183 10.26 -14.11 14.37
N LEU A 184 10.62 -14.99 13.42
CA LEU A 184 11.43 -16.18 13.74
C LEU A 184 12.85 -15.85 14.26
N ARG A 185 13.41 -14.71 13.86
CA ARG A 185 14.73 -14.24 14.33
C ARG A 185 14.69 -13.56 15.70
N GLY A 186 13.49 -13.25 16.22
CA GLY A 186 13.33 -12.51 17.46
C GLY A 186 13.81 -11.07 17.33
N ASN A 187 13.39 -10.36 16.28
CA ASN A 187 13.69 -8.94 16.12
C ASN A 187 13.01 -8.12 17.22
N VAL A 188 13.80 -7.42 18.03
CA VAL A 188 13.36 -6.74 19.25
C VAL A 188 12.30 -5.66 18.96
N ARG A 189 12.41 -4.93 17.85
CA ARG A 189 11.43 -3.91 17.45
C ARG A 189 10.10 -4.56 17.05
N VAL A 190 10.15 -5.66 16.30
CA VAL A 190 8.96 -6.44 15.94
C VAL A 190 8.26 -6.95 17.21
N ASP A 191 9.02 -7.56 18.13
CA ASP A 191 8.50 -8.08 19.40
C ASP A 191 7.84 -6.96 20.22
N ALA A 192 8.47 -5.79 20.30
CA ALA A 192 7.95 -4.65 21.06
C ALA A 192 6.63 -4.13 20.45
N LEU A 193 6.58 -3.94 19.12
CA LEU A 193 5.41 -3.46 18.41
C LEU A 193 4.24 -4.45 18.50
N VAL A 194 4.48 -5.74 18.23
CA VAL A 194 3.44 -6.78 18.32
C VAL A 194 2.90 -6.87 19.76
N SER A 195 3.78 -6.97 20.76
CA SER A 195 3.37 -7.01 22.16
C SER A 195 2.64 -5.73 22.57
N GLY A 196 3.11 -4.57 22.11
CA GLY A 196 2.49 -3.27 22.36
C GLY A 196 1.07 -3.17 21.77
N ALA A 197 0.88 -3.64 20.55
CA ALA A 197 -0.42 -3.69 19.88
C ALA A 197 -1.41 -4.60 20.62
N LEU A 198 -0.98 -5.82 20.96
CA LEU A 198 -1.84 -6.78 21.67
C LEU A 198 -2.30 -6.26 23.05
N ARG A 199 -1.42 -5.59 23.80
CA ARG A 199 -1.81 -4.96 25.08
C ARG A 199 -2.86 -3.86 24.92
N ARG A 200 -2.91 -3.21 23.75
CA ARG A 200 -3.86 -2.13 23.43
C ARG A 200 -5.14 -2.65 22.76
N GLY A 201 -5.23 -3.96 22.48
CA GLY A 201 -6.33 -4.56 21.72
C GLY A 201 -6.33 -4.17 20.23
N LEU A 202 -5.17 -3.76 19.71
CA LEU A 202 -4.97 -3.45 18.29
C LEU A 202 -4.64 -4.73 17.51
N THR A 203 -4.90 -4.70 16.21
CA THR A 203 -4.61 -5.82 15.30
C THR A 203 -3.15 -5.84 14.88
N VAL A 204 -2.67 -7.03 14.51
CA VAL A 204 -1.34 -7.20 13.92
C VAL A 204 -1.49 -7.90 12.59
N GLU A 205 -0.91 -7.34 11.56
CA GLU A 205 -0.83 -7.91 10.22
C GLU A 205 0.50 -8.62 10.00
N GLY A 206 0.47 -9.72 9.26
CA GLY A 206 1.64 -10.48 8.87
C GLY A 206 1.97 -10.35 7.39
N HIS A 207 3.22 -10.60 7.08
CA HIS A 207 3.72 -10.82 5.73
C HIS A 207 4.28 -12.25 5.66
N GLY A 208 3.39 -13.21 5.38
CA GLY A 208 3.66 -14.64 5.41
C GLY A 208 4.10 -15.24 4.08
N ALA A 209 4.73 -14.46 3.20
CA ALA A 209 5.16 -14.90 1.88
C ALA A 209 6.00 -16.18 1.92
N GLY A 210 5.47 -17.26 1.35
CA GLY A 210 6.12 -18.57 1.32
C GLY A 210 6.21 -19.28 2.68
N ALA A 211 5.46 -18.84 3.69
CA ALA A 211 5.35 -19.54 4.97
C ALA A 211 4.64 -20.88 4.77
N LYS A 212 5.26 -21.96 5.27
CA LYS A 212 4.65 -23.28 5.30
C LYS A 212 3.60 -23.36 6.42
N PRO A 213 2.75 -24.40 6.47
CA PRO A 213 1.72 -24.55 7.49
C PRO A 213 2.23 -24.37 8.92
N GLU A 214 3.43 -24.88 9.24
CA GLU A 214 4.05 -24.71 10.56
C GLU A 214 4.38 -23.25 10.84
N GLY A 215 4.87 -22.53 9.83
CA GLY A 215 5.15 -21.09 9.92
C GLY A 215 3.89 -20.27 10.13
N LEU A 216 2.80 -20.55 9.40
CA LEU A 216 1.51 -19.89 9.59
C LEU A 216 0.94 -20.12 11.00
N ASN A 217 1.04 -21.36 11.53
CA ASN A 217 0.65 -21.66 12.92
C ASN A 217 1.47 -20.86 13.92
N ALA A 218 2.79 -20.74 13.69
CA ALA A 218 3.67 -19.96 14.57
C ALA A 218 3.30 -18.47 14.54
N LEU A 219 3.01 -17.91 13.36
CA LEU A 219 2.56 -16.51 13.22
C LEU A 219 1.23 -16.26 13.94
N ALA A 220 0.25 -17.13 13.76
CA ALA A 220 -1.03 -17.02 14.45
C ALA A 220 -0.88 -17.13 15.98
N ALA A 221 -0.05 -18.05 16.45
CA ALA A 221 0.26 -18.20 17.89
C ALA A 221 1.03 -17.00 18.46
N TYR A 222 1.82 -16.32 17.64
CA TYR A 222 2.54 -15.11 18.02
C TYR A 222 1.64 -13.87 18.13
N GLY A 223 0.41 -13.93 17.62
CA GLY A 223 -0.59 -12.87 17.69
C GLY A 223 -0.86 -12.16 16.36
N ILE A 224 -0.32 -12.67 15.26
CA ILE A 224 -0.64 -12.16 13.92
C ILE A 224 -2.04 -12.63 13.53
N THR A 225 -2.92 -11.68 13.18
CA THR A 225 -4.35 -11.92 12.98
C THR A 225 -4.81 -11.83 11.54
N ALA A 226 -3.93 -11.39 10.62
CA ALA A 226 -4.24 -11.23 9.21
C ALA A 226 -3.00 -11.45 8.34
N ASP A 227 -3.20 -11.83 7.07
CA ASP A 227 -2.12 -12.00 6.09
C ASP A 227 -2.68 -11.87 4.66
N HIS A 228 -1.94 -11.21 3.76
CA HIS A 228 -2.32 -10.96 2.37
C HIS A 228 -1.49 -11.76 1.35
N GLU A 229 -0.65 -12.69 1.82
CA GLU A 229 0.28 -13.46 0.99
C GLU A 229 -0.26 -14.80 0.49
N GLY A 230 -1.59 -15.03 0.57
CA GLY A 230 -2.24 -16.15 -0.08
C GLY A 230 -2.26 -16.00 -1.61
N ILE A 231 -1.85 -17.04 -2.33
CA ILE A 231 -1.70 -17.00 -3.80
C ILE A 231 -2.66 -17.96 -4.52
N ASP A 232 -3.34 -18.81 -3.79
CA ASP A 232 -4.32 -19.76 -4.30
C ASP A 232 -5.44 -20.03 -3.27
N PRO A 233 -6.54 -20.73 -3.65
CA PRO A 233 -7.67 -20.98 -2.77
C PRO A 233 -7.30 -21.76 -1.49
N LEU A 234 -6.36 -22.70 -1.57
CA LEU A 234 -5.95 -23.49 -0.41
C LEU A 234 -5.12 -22.68 0.58
N ASP A 235 -4.27 -21.83 0.05
CA ASP A 235 -3.44 -20.91 0.85
C ASP A 235 -4.31 -19.96 1.67
N GLU A 236 -5.33 -19.33 1.04
CA GLU A 236 -6.29 -18.47 1.72
C GLU A 236 -7.12 -19.24 2.76
N LEU A 237 -7.60 -20.42 2.38
CA LEU A 237 -8.38 -21.29 3.28
C LEU A 237 -7.56 -21.72 4.51
N ASN A 238 -6.26 -21.98 4.36
CA ASN A 238 -5.40 -22.35 5.47
C ASN A 238 -5.24 -21.20 6.48
N ARG A 239 -5.16 -19.94 6.03
CA ARG A 239 -5.16 -18.75 6.90
C ARG A 239 -6.48 -18.65 7.68
N MET A 240 -7.61 -18.76 7.00
CA MET A 240 -8.93 -18.71 7.65
C MET A 240 -9.14 -19.84 8.65
N ARG A 241 -8.66 -21.08 8.36
CA ARG A 241 -8.72 -22.23 9.28
C ARG A 241 -7.94 -22.02 10.58
N LEU A 242 -6.92 -21.18 10.56
CA LEU A 242 -6.15 -20.77 11.74
C LEU A 242 -6.79 -19.59 12.50
N GLY A 243 -7.94 -19.10 12.04
CA GLY A 243 -8.60 -17.94 12.63
C GLY A 243 -8.02 -16.60 12.18
N MET A 244 -7.09 -16.60 11.23
CA MET A 244 -6.55 -15.38 10.61
C MET A 244 -7.53 -14.81 9.59
N TRP A 245 -7.47 -13.50 9.37
CA TRP A 245 -8.05 -12.88 8.19
C TRP A 245 -7.18 -13.18 6.97
N ALA A 246 -7.77 -13.73 5.94
CA ALA A 246 -7.17 -13.90 4.63
C ALA A 246 -7.55 -12.71 3.75
N MET A 247 -6.59 -12.10 3.07
CA MET A 247 -6.82 -10.91 2.26
C MET A 247 -6.44 -11.18 0.81
N GLY A 248 -7.48 -11.39 -0.01
CA GLY A 248 -7.33 -11.57 -1.45
C GLY A 248 -6.92 -10.25 -2.11
N ARG A 249 -5.70 -10.20 -2.63
CA ARG A 249 -5.14 -8.97 -3.18
C ARG A 249 -5.11 -8.93 -4.71
N HIS A 250 -5.27 -7.70 -5.23
CA HIS A 250 -5.03 -7.41 -6.63
C HIS A 250 -4.62 -5.94 -6.78
N GLY A 251 -3.37 -5.70 -7.08
CA GLY A 251 -2.81 -4.35 -7.22
C GLY A 251 -1.46 -4.34 -7.93
N ALA A 252 -0.64 -3.36 -7.66
CA ALA A 252 0.62 -3.11 -8.37
C ALA A 252 1.65 -4.23 -8.19
N THR A 253 1.79 -4.76 -6.98
CA THR A 253 2.81 -5.75 -6.62
C THR A 253 2.44 -7.15 -7.06
N ARG A 254 1.17 -7.51 -6.91
CA ARG A 254 0.63 -8.84 -7.19
C ARG A 254 -0.83 -8.77 -7.66
N GLN A 255 -1.19 -9.70 -8.52
CA GLN A 255 -2.52 -9.82 -9.13
C GLN A 255 -3.07 -11.24 -8.90
N ASP A 256 -3.17 -11.66 -7.63
CA ASP A 256 -3.48 -13.04 -7.26
C ASP A 256 -4.99 -13.35 -7.28
N LEU A 257 -5.87 -12.34 -7.24
CA LEU A 257 -7.31 -12.53 -7.09
C LEU A 257 -7.95 -13.49 -8.13
N PRO A 258 -7.60 -13.46 -9.43
CA PRO A 258 -8.17 -14.41 -10.40
C PRO A 258 -7.85 -15.88 -10.06
N ALA A 259 -6.66 -16.16 -9.49
CA ALA A 259 -6.29 -17.50 -9.04
C ALA A 259 -7.06 -17.89 -7.77
N ILE A 260 -7.27 -16.94 -6.86
CA ILE A 260 -7.99 -17.14 -5.58
C ILE A 260 -9.49 -17.36 -5.81
N ALA A 261 -10.07 -16.93 -6.93
CA ALA A 261 -11.51 -16.99 -7.21
C ALA A 261 -12.11 -18.42 -7.11
N GLY A 262 -11.31 -19.48 -7.22
CA GLY A 262 -11.75 -20.84 -6.91
C GLY A 262 -12.28 -21.02 -5.49
N LEU A 263 -11.90 -20.15 -4.55
CA LEU A 263 -12.36 -20.19 -3.16
C LEU A 263 -13.89 -20.05 -3.02
N TRP A 264 -14.54 -19.29 -3.89
CA TRP A 264 -16.00 -19.07 -3.85
C TRP A 264 -16.74 -19.62 -5.08
N ARG A 265 -16.05 -19.96 -6.17
CA ARG A 265 -16.64 -20.47 -7.42
C ARG A 265 -16.94 -21.95 -7.36
N ASP A 266 -16.04 -22.76 -6.82
CA ASP A 266 -16.08 -24.23 -6.93
C ASP A 266 -16.95 -24.89 -5.85
N GLY A 267 -18.00 -24.19 -5.41
CA GLY A 267 -19.02 -24.76 -4.52
C GLY A 267 -18.54 -25.02 -3.10
N GLY A 268 -17.38 -24.54 -2.80
CA GLY A 268 -16.79 -24.68 -1.48
C GLY A 268 -17.48 -23.86 -0.44
N GLY A 269 -18.68 -23.30 -0.59
CA GLY A 269 -19.47 -22.64 0.47
C GLY A 269 -18.67 -22.20 1.72
N ALA A 270 -17.35 -22.16 1.57
CA ALA A 270 -16.44 -21.81 2.63
C ALA A 270 -16.95 -20.50 3.20
N ALA A 271 -17.33 -20.53 4.46
CA ALA A 271 -17.73 -19.32 5.16
C ALA A 271 -16.58 -18.33 5.03
N LEU A 272 -16.68 -17.38 4.09
CA LEU A 272 -15.71 -16.29 3.89
C LEU A 272 -15.80 -15.27 5.04
N GLY A 273 -16.12 -15.73 6.24
CA GLY A 273 -16.32 -14.88 7.41
C GLY A 273 -15.05 -14.17 7.89
N ARG A 274 -13.88 -14.58 7.39
CA ARG A 274 -12.58 -13.95 7.65
C ARG A 274 -11.81 -13.75 6.34
N PHE A 275 -12.51 -13.26 5.32
CA PHE A 275 -11.91 -12.92 4.03
C PHE A 275 -12.21 -11.46 3.70
N ALA A 276 -11.22 -10.75 3.20
CA ALA A 276 -11.35 -9.38 2.74
C ALA A 276 -10.67 -9.19 1.38
N LEU A 277 -11.07 -8.15 0.65
CA LEU A 277 -10.43 -7.72 -0.60
C LEU A 277 -9.56 -6.50 -0.32
N VAL A 278 -8.36 -6.47 -0.88
CA VAL A 278 -7.38 -5.38 -0.73
C VAL A 278 -6.61 -5.15 -2.03
N THR A 279 -5.94 -4.00 -2.15
CA THR A 279 -5.08 -3.72 -3.31
C THR A 279 -3.61 -4.02 -3.05
N ASP A 280 -3.10 -3.86 -1.86
CA ASP A 280 -1.66 -3.88 -1.56
C ASP A 280 -0.88 -2.77 -2.34
N GLY A 281 -1.56 -1.65 -2.59
CA GLY A 281 -1.05 -0.53 -3.35
C GLY A 281 -1.47 -0.50 -4.82
N VAL A 282 -1.67 0.69 -5.34
CA VAL A 282 -2.15 0.95 -6.70
C VAL A 282 -1.24 1.94 -7.40
N GLU A 283 -0.79 1.61 -8.61
CA GLU A 283 0.05 2.50 -9.40
C GLU A 283 -0.70 3.78 -9.82
N PRO A 284 0.02 4.91 -10.00
CA PRO A 284 -0.59 6.18 -10.38
C PRO A 284 -1.41 6.16 -11.66
N ASP A 285 -1.06 5.36 -12.65
CA ASP A 285 -1.80 5.23 -13.91
C ASP A 285 -3.13 4.51 -13.72
N GLU A 286 -3.18 3.48 -12.88
CA GLU A 286 -4.42 2.81 -12.48
C GLU A 286 -5.35 3.79 -11.72
N LEU A 287 -4.81 4.51 -10.74
CA LEU A 287 -5.55 5.55 -10.01
C LEU A 287 -6.09 6.62 -10.95
N SER A 288 -5.27 7.07 -11.92
CA SER A 288 -5.67 8.04 -12.95
C SER A 288 -6.81 7.54 -13.84
N ALA A 289 -6.87 6.24 -14.07
CA ALA A 289 -7.94 5.58 -14.81
C ALA A 289 -9.20 5.32 -13.95
N GLY A 290 -9.23 5.78 -12.69
CA GLY A 290 -10.32 5.56 -11.75
C GLY A 290 -10.38 4.13 -11.19
N ARG A 291 -9.27 3.40 -11.24
CA ARG A 291 -9.13 2.02 -10.77
C ARG A 291 -8.38 1.99 -9.45
N SER A 292 -8.98 1.39 -8.44
CA SER A 292 -8.46 1.15 -7.10
C SER A 292 -9.14 -0.10 -6.55
N LEU A 293 -9.53 -0.14 -5.29
CA LEU A 293 -10.29 -1.25 -4.69
C LEU A 293 -11.60 -1.57 -5.43
N ASN A 294 -12.20 -0.61 -6.13
CA ASN A 294 -13.35 -0.84 -7.01
C ASN A 294 -13.06 -1.87 -8.12
N LEU A 295 -11.86 -1.85 -8.72
CA LEU A 295 -11.43 -2.89 -9.67
C LEU A 295 -11.38 -4.27 -9.02
N VAL A 296 -10.92 -4.36 -7.77
CA VAL A 296 -10.85 -5.63 -7.03
C VAL A 296 -12.25 -6.20 -6.78
N VAL A 297 -13.23 -5.32 -6.48
CA VAL A 297 -14.65 -5.68 -6.37
C VAL A 297 -15.17 -6.25 -7.69
N ASP A 298 -14.86 -5.60 -8.82
CA ASP A 298 -15.30 -6.05 -10.15
C ASP A 298 -14.73 -7.42 -10.49
N LEU A 299 -13.44 -7.63 -10.27
CA LEU A 299 -12.78 -8.91 -10.48
C LEU A 299 -13.37 -10.04 -9.61
N ALA A 300 -13.75 -9.72 -8.38
CA ALA A 300 -14.44 -10.68 -7.51
C ALA A 300 -15.83 -11.06 -8.07
N VAL A 301 -16.57 -10.09 -8.60
CA VAL A 301 -17.87 -10.31 -9.24
C VAL A 301 -17.71 -11.10 -10.54
N GLU A 302 -16.75 -10.76 -11.40
CA GLU A 302 -16.39 -11.53 -12.60
C GLU A 302 -15.99 -12.96 -12.24
N GLY A 303 -15.31 -13.12 -11.09
CA GLY A 303 -14.98 -14.40 -10.50
C GLY A 303 -16.18 -15.20 -9.95
N GLY A 304 -17.42 -14.66 -10.01
CA GLY A 304 -18.66 -15.33 -9.62
C GLY A 304 -19.18 -14.98 -8.21
N MET A 305 -18.61 -13.96 -7.54
CA MET A 305 -19.14 -13.45 -6.28
C MET A 305 -20.37 -12.56 -6.55
N SER A 306 -21.41 -12.60 -5.70
CA SER A 306 -22.52 -11.65 -5.82
C SER A 306 -22.04 -10.22 -5.52
N ARG A 307 -22.66 -9.23 -6.18
CA ARG A 307 -22.30 -7.81 -5.99
C ARG A 307 -22.35 -7.35 -4.53
N PRO A 308 -23.44 -7.62 -3.76
CA PRO A 308 -23.47 -7.22 -2.36
C PRO A 308 -22.38 -7.89 -1.52
N ARG A 309 -22.06 -9.14 -1.81
CA ARG A 309 -20.98 -9.87 -1.12
C ARG A 309 -19.61 -9.33 -1.46
N ALA A 310 -19.32 -9.03 -2.73
CA ALA A 310 -18.06 -8.41 -3.13
C ALA A 310 -17.84 -7.05 -2.47
N ILE A 311 -18.91 -6.22 -2.43
CA ILE A 311 -18.88 -4.94 -1.70
C ILE A 311 -18.64 -5.19 -0.21
N ARG A 312 -19.30 -6.17 0.42
CA ARG A 312 -19.06 -6.53 1.82
C ARG A 312 -17.60 -6.89 2.08
N MET A 313 -16.97 -7.68 1.18
CA MET A 313 -15.56 -8.08 1.30
C MET A 313 -14.59 -6.90 1.14
N ALA A 314 -15.02 -5.82 0.51
CA ALA A 314 -14.27 -4.58 0.30
C ALA A 314 -14.75 -3.40 1.18
N SER A 315 -15.61 -3.63 2.16
CA SER A 315 -16.14 -2.57 3.05
C SER A 315 -16.27 -3.05 4.50
N LEU A 316 -17.30 -3.85 4.80
CA LEU A 316 -17.56 -4.32 6.17
C LEU A 316 -16.48 -5.30 6.66
N ALA A 317 -16.01 -6.20 5.81
CA ALA A 317 -15.02 -7.20 6.19
C ALA A 317 -13.66 -6.59 6.65
N PRO A 318 -13.04 -5.63 5.93
CA PRO A 318 -11.88 -4.90 6.45
C PRO A 318 -12.18 -4.17 7.77
N ALA A 319 -13.36 -3.56 7.91
CA ALA A 319 -13.74 -2.89 9.15
C ALA A 319 -13.90 -3.88 10.33
N GLU A 320 -14.46 -5.08 10.09
CA GLU A 320 -14.55 -6.17 11.07
C GLU A 320 -13.15 -6.65 11.50
N ARG A 321 -12.21 -6.74 10.56
CA ARG A 321 -10.82 -7.10 10.83
C ARG A 321 -10.17 -6.18 11.86
N PHE A 322 -10.41 -4.87 11.75
CA PHE A 322 -9.83 -3.86 12.65
C PHE A 322 -10.70 -3.56 13.88
N GLY A 323 -11.88 -4.21 14.02
CA GLY A 323 -12.78 -3.98 15.14
C GLY A 323 -13.52 -2.63 15.09
N ILE A 324 -13.56 -1.98 13.92
CA ILE A 324 -14.19 -0.66 13.70
C ILE A 324 -15.56 -0.76 12.99
N GLN A 325 -16.04 -1.97 12.71
CA GLN A 325 -17.29 -2.25 11.96
C GLN A 325 -18.55 -1.64 12.58
N ARG A 326 -18.51 -1.25 13.85
CA ARG A 326 -19.63 -0.52 14.47
C ARG A 326 -19.82 0.87 13.86
N TRP A 327 -18.77 1.43 13.26
CA TRP A 327 -18.77 2.82 12.83
C TRP A 327 -18.51 3.02 11.33
N ILE A 328 -17.85 2.07 10.68
CA ILE A 328 -17.34 2.14 9.30
C ILE A 328 -17.68 0.84 8.55
N GLY A 329 -17.77 0.91 7.23
CA GLY A 329 -17.89 -0.24 6.34
C GLY A 329 -19.33 -0.69 6.03
N GLY A 330 -20.34 0.00 6.55
CA GLY A 330 -21.74 -0.26 6.28
C GLY A 330 -22.61 0.99 6.44
N LEU A 331 -23.91 0.87 6.15
CA LEU A 331 -24.90 1.96 6.25
C LEU A 331 -25.95 1.65 7.32
N GLY A 332 -25.51 1.18 8.49
CA GLY A 332 -26.40 0.97 9.65
C GLY A 332 -26.57 2.25 10.48
N PRO A 333 -27.70 2.40 11.21
CA PRO A 333 -27.92 3.54 12.09
C PRO A 333 -26.79 3.71 13.13
N GLY A 334 -26.27 4.93 13.27
CA GLY A 334 -25.14 5.30 14.10
C GLY A 334 -23.78 5.24 13.41
N MET A 335 -23.65 4.58 12.26
CA MET A 335 -22.43 4.51 11.47
C MET A 335 -22.13 5.84 10.77
N ILE A 336 -20.88 6.09 10.45
CA ILE A 336 -20.47 7.25 9.65
C ILE A 336 -21.13 7.15 8.27
N ALA A 337 -21.67 8.26 7.77
CA ALA A 337 -22.38 8.30 6.50
C ALA A 337 -21.39 8.41 5.31
N ASP A 338 -20.54 7.39 5.17
CA ASP A 338 -19.62 7.23 4.05
C ASP A 338 -20.33 6.42 2.95
N ILE A 339 -20.72 7.08 1.87
CA ILE A 339 -21.69 6.58 0.89
C ILE A 339 -21.14 6.71 -0.52
N ALA A 340 -21.25 5.64 -1.31
CA ALA A 340 -21.03 5.66 -2.75
C ALA A 340 -22.35 5.44 -3.49
N ILE A 341 -22.75 6.37 -4.35
CA ILE A 341 -23.88 6.22 -5.27
C ILE A 341 -23.31 5.64 -6.56
N LEU A 342 -23.77 4.45 -6.95
CA LEU A 342 -23.20 3.68 -8.05
C LEU A 342 -24.12 3.64 -9.25
N ASP A 343 -23.53 3.45 -10.43
CA ASP A 343 -24.26 3.24 -11.67
C ASP A 343 -25.20 2.03 -11.55
N PRO A 344 -26.51 2.18 -11.82
CA PRO A 344 -27.48 1.09 -11.66
C PRO A 344 -27.28 -0.06 -12.65
N GLU A 345 -26.73 0.23 -13.83
CA GLU A 345 -26.49 -0.77 -14.87
C GLU A 345 -25.33 -1.70 -14.51
N TRP A 346 -24.48 -1.26 -13.59
CA TRP A 346 -23.30 -2.00 -13.14
C TRP A 346 -22.48 -2.56 -14.31
N ALA A 347 -21.98 -1.66 -15.14
CA ALA A 347 -20.88 -2.02 -16.06
C ALA A 347 -19.50 -2.11 -15.32
N GLY A 348 -19.53 -2.36 -14.01
CA GLY A 348 -18.47 -2.32 -13.02
C GLY A 348 -18.81 -1.41 -11.84
N PHE A 349 -18.01 -1.48 -10.75
CA PHE A 349 -18.17 -0.57 -9.59
C PHE A 349 -17.73 0.84 -10.01
N LYS A 350 -18.70 1.64 -10.48
CA LYS A 350 -18.49 3.02 -10.88
C LYS A 350 -19.23 3.95 -9.95
N ALA A 351 -18.50 4.69 -9.12
CA ALA A 351 -19.09 5.72 -8.28
C ALA A 351 -19.48 6.95 -9.13
N LEU A 352 -20.76 7.27 -9.12
CA LEU A 352 -21.31 8.49 -9.73
C LEU A 352 -21.17 9.68 -8.78
N ARG A 353 -21.27 9.41 -7.48
CA ARG A 353 -21.11 10.38 -6.41
C ARG A 353 -20.61 9.68 -5.16
N VAL A 354 -19.72 10.35 -4.43
CA VAL A 354 -19.20 9.88 -3.14
C VAL A 354 -19.48 10.93 -2.09
N LEU A 355 -19.90 10.47 -0.91
CA LEU A 355 -20.08 11.31 0.28
C LEU A 355 -19.22 10.73 1.41
N THR A 356 -18.56 11.60 2.13
CA THR A 356 -17.84 11.29 3.37
C THR A 356 -18.49 12.02 4.52
N SER A 357 -18.89 11.27 5.56
CA SER A 357 -19.71 11.83 6.65
C SER A 357 -20.95 12.59 6.15
N GLY A 358 -21.59 12.09 5.09
CA GLY A 358 -22.77 12.70 4.47
C GLY A 358 -22.53 13.93 3.60
N HIS A 359 -21.29 14.35 3.40
CA HIS A 359 -20.94 15.53 2.59
C HIS A 359 -20.04 15.17 1.41
N PRO A 360 -20.08 15.91 0.30
CA PRO A 360 -19.11 15.78 -0.77
C PRO A 360 -17.68 15.95 -0.22
N PRO A 361 -16.69 15.16 -0.68
CA PRO A 361 -15.31 15.31 -0.25
C PRO A 361 -14.78 16.73 -0.49
N ALA A 362 -14.21 17.34 0.53
CA ALA A 362 -13.55 18.64 0.43
C ALA A 362 -12.10 18.48 -0.06
N ARG A 363 -11.57 19.48 -0.71
CA ARG A 363 -10.13 19.52 -1.02
C ARG A 363 -9.34 19.66 0.28
N SER A 364 -8.33 18.81 0.43
CA SER A 364 -7.38 18.89 1.53
C SER A 364 -6.56 20.19 1.44
N LYS A 365 -6.21 20.72 2.60
CA LYS A 365 -5.24 21.83 2.64
C LYS A 365 -3.86 21.27 2.31
N PRO A 366 -3.02 22.02 1.57
CA PRO A 366 -1.64 21.60 1.35
C PRO A 366 -0.90 21.39 2.69
N HIS A 367 -0.27 20.23 2.83
CA HIS A 367 0.63 19.97 3.95
C HIS A 367 2.05 20.36 3.59
N THR A 368 2.80 20.90 4.56
CA THR A 368 4.20 21.26 4.37
C THR A 368 5.07 20.36 5.22
N TYR A 369 5.77 19.45 4.57
CA TYR A 369 6.67 18.53 5.25
C TYR A 369 7.95 19.24 5.75
N PRO A 370 8.52 18.82 6.89
CA PRO A 370 9.83 19.25 7.36
C PRO A 370 10.93 19.00 6.32
N VAL A 371 11.93 19.88 6.28
CA VAL A 371 13.07 19.76 5.36
C VAL A 371 13.80 18.40 5.52
N ALA A 372 13.83 17.86 6.74
CA ALA A 372 14.40 16.54 7.02
C ALA A 372 13.70 15.40 6.28
N MET A 373 12.46 15.60 5.82
CA MET A 373 11.73 14.62 5.03
C MET A 373 11.84 14.86 3.51
N THR A 374 12.25 16.04 3.09
CA THR A 374 12.36 16.40 1.66
C THR A 374 13.82 16.55 1.19
N ARG A 375 14.77 16.33 2.08
CA ARG A 375 16.22 16.31 1.79
C ARG A 375 16.85 15.05 2.38
N THR A 376 16.49 13.92 1.81
CA THR A 376 16.86 12.59 2.34
C THR A 376 17.88 11.84 1.49
N VAL A 377 18.39 12.46 0.41
CA VAL A 377 19.38 11.83 -0.45
C VAL A 377 20.71 12.58 -0.33
N SER A 378 21.66 11.95 0.32
CA SER A 378 23.02 12.48 0.54
C SER A 378 24.08 11.44 0.18
N ILE A 379 24.88 11.73 -0.83
CA ILE A 379 26.06 10.92 -1.24
C ILE A 379 27.25 11.89 -1.20
N PRO A 380 27.90 12.09 -0.04
CA PRO A 380 28.94 13.12 0.12
C PRO A 380 30.20 12.83 -0.70
N SER A 381 30.47 11.55 -0.97
CA SER A 381 31.53 11.13 -1.88
C SER A 381 31.10 9.88 -2.64
N LEU A 382 31.23 9.88 -3.96
CA LEU A 382 30.93 8.73 -4.80
C LEU A 382 32.24 8.01 -5.13
N ASP A 383 32.38 6.79 -4.63
CA ASP A 383 33.47 5.90 -5.00
C ASP A 383 33.17 5.30 -6.38
N LEU A 384 33.86 5.81 -7.40
CA LEU A 384 33.69 5.38 -8.79
C LEU A 384 34.04 3.90 -8.99
N SER A 385 34.89 3.32 -8.13
CA SER A 385 35.21 1.88 -8.23
C SER A 385 34.00 0.98 -8.03
N LEU A 386 32.95 1.48 -7.34
CA LEU A 386 31.67 0.77 -7.19
C LEU A 386 30.83 0.77 -8.48
N LEU A 387 31.13 1.65 -9.43
CA LEU A 387 30.42 1.76 -10.71
C LEU A 387 31.14 1.03 -11.84
N SER A 388 32.41 0.64 -11.61
CA SER A 388 33.25 0.01 -12.64
C SER A 388 32.89 -1.46 -12.79
N HIS A 389 32.85 -1.93 -14.05
CA HIS A 389 32.69 -3.36 -14.33
C HIS A 389 33.94 -4.14 -13.86
N PRO A 390 33.78 -5.29 -13.16
CA PRO A 390 34.92 -6.00 -12.58
C PRO A 390 35.82 -6.70 -13.62
N GLY A 391 35.45 -6.73 -14.90
CA GLY A 391 36.14 -7.44 -15.96
C GLY A 391 35.77 -8.93 -16.03
N ALA A 392 36.52 -9.68 -16.86
CA ALA A 392 36.36 -11.12 -16.98
C ALA A 392 36.81 -11.84 -15.69
N GLY A 393 36.04 -12.84 -15.27
CA GLY A 393 36.29 -13.58 -14.03
C GLY A 393 35.12 -14.48 -13.70
N THR A 394 35.15 -15.13 -12.54
CA THR A 394 34.02 -15.92 -12.03
C THR A 394 33.32 -15.14 -10.93
N TRP A 395 32.18 -14.63 -11.24
CA TRP A 395 31.46 -13.69 -10.39
C TRP A 395 30.07 -14.21 -9.99
N ARG A 396 29.65 -13.86 -8.79
CA ARG A 396 28.26 -13.96 -8.37
C ARG A 396 27.46 -12.84 -9.01
N ALA A 397 26.35 -13.18 -9.65
CA ALA A 397 25.42 -12.22 -10.21
C ALA A 397 23.97 -12.49 -9.76
N MET A 398 23.17 -11.44 -9.78
CA MET A 398 21.73 -11.51 -9.63
C MET A 398 21.09 -11.58 -11.02
N SER A 399 20.25 -12.57 -11.28
CA SER A 399 19.49 -12.70 -12.53
C SER A 399 18.03 -12.39 -12.28
N LEU A 400 17.49 -11.38 -12.97
CA LEU A 400 16.05 -11.17 -13.09
C LEU A 400 15.46 -12.24 -13.99
N THR A 401 14.56 -13.05 -13.45
CA THR A 401 13.84 -14.12 -14.19
C THR A 401 12.40 -13.77 -14.49
N ALA A 402 11.89 -12.75 -13.82
CA ALA A 402 10.61 -12.08 -14.02
C ALA A 402 10.73 -10.65 -13.43
N PRO A 403 9.77 -9.75 -13.62
CA PRO A 403 9.89 -8.33 -13.21
C PRO A 403 10.43 -8.08 -11.81
N LEU A 404 10.03 -8.88 -10.82
CA LEU A 404 10.44 -8.71 -9.41
C LEU A 404 11.25 -9.91 -8.87
N VAL A 405 11.34 -11.00 -9.62
CA VAL A 405 11.93 -12.26 -9.14
C VAL A 405 13.38 -12.38 -9.56
N THR A 406 14.26 -12.56 -8.57
CA THR A 406 15.70 -12.69 -8.81
C THR A 406 16.22 -14.07 -8.40
N ARG A 407 17.32 -14.49 -9.02
CA ARG A 407 18.06 -15.72 -8.67
C ARG A 407 19.54 -15.44 -8.58
N GLU A 408 20.23 -16.19 -7.73
CA GLU A 408 21.69 -16.26 -7.71
C GLU A 408 22.17 -17.08 -8.91
N VAL A 409 23.11 -16.52 -9.68
CA VAL A 409 23.75 -17.20 -10.82
C VAL A 409 25.25 -16.91 -10.83
N GLU A 410 26.00 -17.78 -11.48
CA GLU A 410 27.40 -17.55 -11.84
C GLU A 410 27.47 -16.83 -13.19
N SER A 411 28.43 -15.93 -13.36
CA SER A 411 28.71 -15.21 -14.62
C SER A 411 30.22 -15.04 -14.82
N ASP A 412 30.66 -15.10 -16.06
CA ASP A 412 32.04 -14.78 -16.47
C ASP A 412 32.28 -13.27 -16.64
N GLY A 413 31.27 -12.46 -16.39
CA GLY A 413 31.27 -11.01 -16.54
C GLY A 413 30.78 -10.51 -17.90
N SER A 414 30.60 -11.36 -18.92
CA SER A 414 30.33 -10.89 -20.28
C SER A 414 28.86 -10.52 -20.55
N ASP A 415 27.93 -11.08 -19.77
CA ASP A 415 26.49 -11.01 -19.99
C ASP A 415 25.72 -10.26 -18.87
N VAL A 416 26.43 -9.46 -18.10
CA VAL A 416 25.91 -8.71 -16.94
C VAL A 416 26.19 -7.22 -17.07
N ILE A 417 25.40 -6.43 -16.37
CA ILE A 417 25.66 -5.00 -16.12
C ILE A 417 25.98 -4.80 -14.63
N VAL A 418 26.57 -3.66 -14.31
CA VAL A 418 26.80 -3.27 -12.92
C VAL A 418 25.47 -2.87 -12.28
N ALA A 419 25.23 -3.32 -11.06
CA ALA A 419 24.13 -2.91 -10.21
C ALA A 419 24.67 -2.54 -8.84
N THR A 420 24.77 -1.25 -8.56
CA THR A 420 25.34 -0.73 -7.32
C THR A 420 24.24 -0.22 -6.42
N VAL A 421 24.35 -0.55 -5.14
CA VAL A 421 23.55 0.02 -4.07
C VAL A 421 24.41 0.95 -3.24
N LEU A 422 23.99 2.21 -3.10
CA LEU A 422 24.62 3.23 -2.29
C LEU A 422 23.73 3.56 -1.10
N ASP A 423 24.33 3.71 0.08
CA ASP A 423 23.62 4.25 1.25
C ASP A 423 23.41 5.75 1.05
N ARG A 424 22.15 6.18 0.96
CA ARG A 424 21.81 7.59 0.70
C ARG A 424 21.63 8.45 1.94
N MET A 425 21.95 7.91 3.14
CA MET A 425 21.91 8.63 4.41
C MET A 425 23.24 9.35 4.73
N GLY A 426 24.09 9.52 3.76
CA GLY A 426 25.39 10.21 3.92
C GLY A 426 26.51 9.37 4.52
N ARG A 427 26.36 8.07 4.67
CA ARG A 427 27.30 7.16 5.33
C ARG A 427 28.42 6.62 4.44
N ALA A 428 28.67 7.17 3.28
CA ALA A 428 29.75 6.82 2.33
C ALA A 428 29.96 5.28 2.17
N ARG A 429 28.87 4.52 2.03
CA ARG A 429 28.86 3.06 1.91
C ARG A 429 28.13 2.63 0.66
N GLY A 430 28.58 1.54 0.08
CA GLY A 430 27.92 0.96 -1.07
C GLY A 430 28.48 -0.42 -1.39
N PHE A 431 27.72 -1.15 -2.20
CA PHE A 431 28.13 -2.45 -2.71
C PHE A 431 27.90 -2.52 -4.22
N ARG A 432 28.94 -2.95 -4.93
CA ARG A 432 28.88 -3.27 -6.36
C ARG A 432 28.43 -4.70 -6.54
N GLY A 433 27.26 -4.87 -7.14
CA GLY A 433 26.75 -6.14 -7.63
C GLY A 433 26.76 -6.22 -9.14
N LEU A 434 26.38 -7.37 -9.66
CA LEU A 434 26.17 -7.63 -11.09
C LEU A 434 24.73 -8.09 -11.32
N LEU A 435 24.11 -7.58 -12.40
CA LEU A 435 22.73 -7.85 -12.76
C LEU A 435 22.65 -8.40 -14.19
N LYS A 436 21.88 -9.50 -14.34
CA LYS A 436 21.53 -10.10 -15.62
C LYS A 436 20.01 -10.04 -15.83
N GLY A 437 19.58 -9.94 -17.08
CA GLY A 437 18.16 -10.10 -17.46
C GLY A 437 17.34 -8.81 -17.48
N LEU A 438 17.89 -7.64 -17.13
CA LEU A 438 17.21 -6.36 -17.29
C LEU A 438 17.15 -5.90 -18.75
N GLY A 439 18.20 -6.21 -19.53
CA GLY A 439 18.31 -5.86 -20.95
C GLY A 439 18.96 -4.51 -21.25
N LEU A 440 19.21 -3.66 -20.25
CA LEU A 440 19.79 -2.32 -20.40
C LEU A 440 21.17 -2.36 -21.09
N ARG A 441 21.37 -1.47 -22.08
CA ARG A 441 22.60 -1.29 -22.84
C ARG A 441 22.81 0.18 -23.21
N GLY A 442 24.08 0.62 -23.20
CA GLY A 442 24.49 1.94 -23.65
C GLY A 442 24.03 3.10 -22.79
N GLY A 443 23.91 2.86 -21.46
CA GLY A 443 23.52 3.89 -20.53
C GLY A 443 23.37 3.41 -19.10
N ALA A 444 22.67 4.20 -18.29
CA ALA A 444 22.47 3.93 -16.86
C ALA A 444 21.12 4.46 -16.36
N CYS A 445 20.64 3.88 -15.27
CA CYS A 445 19.54 4.41 -14.48
C CYS A 445 19.89 4.41 -13.00
N ALA A 446 19.63 5.52 -12.31
CA ALA A 446 19.68 5.61 -10.86
C ALA A 446 18.28 5.87 -10.30
N VAL A 447 17.95 5.21 -9.17
CA VAL A 447 16.64 5.32 -8.49
C VAL A 447 16.86 5.36 -6.98
N SER A 448 16.20 6.27 -6.28
CA SER A 448 16.21 6.34 -4.81
C SER A 448 14.96 5.73 -4.16
N ALA A 449 13.93 5.38 -4.92
CA ALA A 449 12.69 4.78 -4.42
C ALA A 449 12.84 3.28 -4.11
N ALA A 450 13.89 2.93 -3.36
CA ALA A 450 14.07 1.59 -2.83
C ALA A 450 13.05 1.35 -1.70
N TRP A 451 12.28 0.26 -1.77
CA TRP A 451 11.14 0.07 -0.87
C TRP A 451 11.55 -0.25 0.58
N ASP A 452 12.60 -1.07 0.77
CA ASP A 452 12.92 -1.64 2.08
C ASP A 452 14.25 -1.11 2.64
N GLY A 453 14.63 0.12 2.31
CA GLY A 453 15.85 0.67 2.87
C GLY A 453 16.29 2.02 2.30
N PRO A 454 17.22 2.68 2.97
CA PRO A 454 17.71 4.00 2.60
C PRO A 454 18.73 3.91 1.47
N TYR A 455 18.36 3.34 0.35
CA TYR A 455 19.28 3.05 -0.73
C TYR A 455 19.02 3.95 -1.94
N LEU A 456 20.11 4.26 -2.65
CA LEU A 456 20.10 4.70 -4.03
C LEU A 456 20.65 3.54 -4.86
N ILE A 457 19.86 3.04 -5.78
CA ILE A 457 20.22 1.94 -6.68
C ILE A 457 20.64 2.55 -8.00
N VAL A 458 21.80 2.16 -8.55
CA VAL A 458 22.21 2.53 -9.91
C VAL A 458 22.59 1.30 -10.69
N VAL A 459 22.03 1.18 -11.89
CA VAL A 459 22.30 0.09 -12.84
C VAL A 459 22.79 0.65 -14.16
N GLY A 460 23.75 -0.01 -14.80
CA GLY A 460 24.27 0.46 -16.08
C GLY A 460 25.47 -0.33 -16.59
N ASP A 461 25.86 -0.04 -17.83
CA ASP A 461 27.06 -0.58 -18.49
C ASP A 461 28.09 0.52 -18.82
N SER A 462 27.80 1.78 -18.45
CA SER A 462 28.69 2.94 -18.59
C SER A 462 28.95 3.57 -17.22
N GLU A 463 30.19 3.52 -16.73
CA GLU A 463 30.60 4.12 -15.45
C GLU A 463 30.31 5.64 -15.42
N GLU A 464 30.58 6.34 -16.53
CA GLU A 464 30.33 7.77 -16.64
C GLU A 464 28.84 8.09 -16.53
N ASP A 465 27.99 7.37 -17.27
CA ASP A 465 26.53 7.57 -17.24
C ASP A 465 25.94 7.22 -15.87
N MET A 466 26.45 6.15 -15.21
CA MET A 466 26.07 5.80 -13.85
C MET A 466 26.41 6.92 -12.86
N ALA A 467 27.60 7.51 -12.96
CA ALA A 467 28.01 8.61 -12.10
C ALA A 467 27.16 9.88 -12.30
N ILE A 468 26.78 10.18 -13.56
CA ILE A 468 25.88 11.30 -13.88
C ILE A 468 24.47 11.02 -13.31
N ALA A 469 23.95 9.81 -13.49
CA ALA A 469 22.63 9.42 -12.99
C ALA A 469 22.54 9.53 -11.46
N VAL A 470 23.56 9.06 -10.73
CA VAL A 470 23.64 9.20 -9.25
C VAL A 470 23.61 10.67 -8.86
N ARG A 471 24.47 11.52 -9.45
CA ARG A 471 24.51 12.95 -9.14
C ARG A 471 23.17 13.62 -9.41
N ARG A 472 22.51 13.25 -10.53
CA ARG A 472 21.22 13.82 -10.86
C ARG A 472 20.14 13.50 -9.84
N VAL A 473 20.07 12.26 -9.36
CA VAL A 473 19.12 11.87 -8.29
C VAL A 473 19.42 12.57 -6.97
N VAL A 474 20.72 12.79 -6.64
CA VAL A 474 21.11 13.61 -5.48
C VAL A 474 20.64 15.05 -5.64
N ASP A 475 20.82 15.67 -6.82
CA ASP A 475 20.37 17.05 -7.10
C ASP A 475 18.83 17.18 -7.00
N LEU A 476 18.09 16.18 -7.47
CA LEU A 476 16.63 16.09 -7.37
C LEU A 476 16.15 15.87 -5.93
N GLN A 477 17.02 15.42 -5.02
CA GLN A 477 16.70 14.95 -3.67
C GLN A 477 15.78 13.73 -3.65
N GLY A 478 15.80 12.92 -4.70
CA GLY A 478 15.08 11.67 -4.84
C GLY A 478 14.35 11.53 -6.17
N GLY A 479 13.99 10.30 -6.48
CA GLY A 479 13.35 9.90 -7.72
C GLY A 479 14.24 9.03 -8.59
N ALA A 480 14.20 9.24 -9.91
CA ALA A 480 14.96 8.47 -10.88
C ALA A 480 15.59 9.35 -11.97
N ALA A 481 16.71 8.91 -12.53
CA ALA A 481 17.34 9.53 -13.70
C ALA A 481 17.91 8.46 -14.64
N VAL A 482 17.55 8.56 -15.93
CA VAL A 482 18.10 7.72 -17.01
C VAL A 482 19.09 8.57 -17.81
N VAL A 483 20.30 8.06 -17.99
CA VAL A 483 21.39 8.74 -18.69
C VAL A 483 21.96 7.86 -19.79
N ALA A 484 22.23 8.44 -20.94
CA ALA A 484 22.91 7.75 -22.05
C ALA A 484 23.79 8.71 -22.83
N GLY A 485 25.07 8.35 -23.01
CA GLY A 485 26.08 9.16 -23.71
C GLY A 485 26.30 10.53 -23.03
N GLY A 486 26.35 10.55 -21.70
CA GLY A 486 26.56 11.76 -20.91
C GLY A 486 25.34 12.69 -20.78
N VAL A 487 24.18 12.31 -21.32
CA VAL A 487 22.98 13.16 -21.36
C VAL A 487 21.84 12.52 -20.58
N VAL A 488 21.19 13.30 -19.70
CA VAL A 488 19.94 12.88 -19.04
C VAL A 488 18.84 12.77 -20.09
N ARG A 489 18.29 11.59 -20.26
CA ARG A 489 17.21 11.27 -21.22
C ARG A 489 15.84 11.42 -20.63
N ALA A 490 15.69 11.04 -19.37
CA ALA A 490 14.46 11.18 -18.59
C ALA A 490 14.77 11.25 -17.11
N GLU A 491 13.88 11.87 -16.35
CA GLU A 491 13.96 11.94 -14.89
C GLU A 491 12.58 11.99 -14.27
N TRP A 492 12.50 11.52 -13.04
CA TRP A 492 11.34 11.60 -12.18
C TRP A 492 11.78 12.12 -10.82
N ARG A 493 11.02 13.02 -10.23
CA ARG A 493 11.32 13.63 -8.94
C ARG A 493 10.41 13.08 -7.85
N ALA A 494 11.01 12.65 -6.72
CA ALA A 494 10.34 12.13 -5.55
C ALA A 494 10.87 12.81 -4.29
N GLU A 495 10.26 13.94 -3.93
CA GLU A 495 10.77 14.82 -2.87
C GLU A 495 10.55 14.23 -1.47
N LEU A 496 9.40 13.60 -1.23
CA LEU A 496 9.06 13.09 0.10
C LEU A 496 9.79 11.78 0.36
N ALA A 497 10.66 11.80 1.34
CA ALA A 497 11.54 10.70 1.71
C ALA A 497 12.38 10.13 0.54
N GLY A 498 12.45 10.85 -0.59
CA GLY A 498 13.10 10.38 -1.82
C GLY A 498 12.38 9.20 -2.48
N VAL A 499 11.11 8.96 -2.15
CA VAL A 499 10.30 7.82 -2.66
C VAL A 499 8.95 8.24 -3.21
N LEU A 500 8.37 9.37 -2.76
CA LEU A 500 7.07 9.85 -3.20
C LEU A 500 7.18 11.26 -3.80
N SER A 501 6.50 11.49 -4.92
CA SER A 501 6.39 12.80 -5.53
C SER A 501 5.35 13.67 -4.79
N LEU A 502 5.69 14.92 -4.56
CA LEU A 502 4.78 15.95 -4.09
C LEU A 502 4.14 16.74 -5.24
N GLY A 503 4.54 16.47 -6.48
CA GLY A 503 4.00 17.08 -7.68
C GLY A 503 2.64 16.52 -8.07
N PRO A 504 1.91 17.25 -8.96
CA PRO A 504 0.60 16.82 -9.45
C PRO A 504 0.66 15.47 -10.17
N LEU A 505 -0.43 14.69 -10.10
CA LEU A 505 -0.57 13.40 -10.77
C LEU A 505 -0.13 13.43 -12.24
N ALA A 506 -0.57 14.44 -13.02
CA ALA A 506 -0.26 14.51 -14.46
C ALA A 506 1.25 14.65 -14.73
N GLU A 507 1.97 15.42 -13.92
CA GLU A 507 3.43 15.55 -14.00
C GLU A 507 4.12 14.27 -13.58
N ASN A 508 3.63 13.62 -12.51
CA ASN A 508 4.15 12.34 -12.05
C ASN A 508 4.03 11.25 -13.13
N LEU A 509 2.85 11.11 -13.75
CA LEU A 509 2.61 10.15 -14.85
C LEU A 509 3.50 10.42 -16.07
N ALA A 510 3.65 11.70 -16.44
CA ALA A 510 4.51 12.07 -17.56
C ALA A 510 5.99 11.71 -17.27
N ALA A 511 6.46 11.97 -16.07
CA ALA A 511 7.83 11.73 -15.64
C ALA A 511 8.13 10.22 -15.51
N THR A 512 7.31 9.46 -14.77
CA THR A 512 7.50 8.01 -14.60
C THR A 512 7.38 7.25 -15.91
N GLY A 513 6.37 7.61 -16.73
CA GLY A 513 6.25 7.09 -18.10
C GLY A 513 7.43 7.48 -19.00
N GLY A 514 8.00 8.67 -18.81
CA GLY A 514 9.24 9.12 -19.49
C GLY A 514 10.43 8.25 -19.12
N VAL A 515 10.61 7.96 -17.85
CA VAL A 515 11.67 7.08 -17.33
C VAL A 515 11.55 5.68 -17.92
N ASN A 516 10.36 5.07 -17.88
CA ASN A 516 10.16 3.72 -18.41
C ASN A 516 10.35 3.66 -19.94
N ARG A 517 9.92 4.68 -20.69
CA ARG A 517 10.23 4.78 -22.14
C ARG A 517 11.72 4.88 -22.41
N ALA A 518 12.44 5.74 -21.69
CA ALA A 518 13.89 5.86 -21.85
C ALA A 518 14.63 4.56 -21.50
N LEU A 519 14.17 3.81 -20.51
CA LEU A 519 14.68 2.48 -20.17
C LEU A 519 14.40 1.46 -21.29
N ALA A 520 13.20 1.49 -21.87
CA ALA A 520 12.85 0.64 -23.01
C ALA A 520 13.71 0.96 -24.25
N ASP A 521 13.97 2.24 -24.53
CA ASP A 521 14.86 2.68 -25.62
C ASP A 521 16.30 2.19 -25.43
N LEU A 522 16.73 1.97 -24.19
CA LEU A 522 18.02 1.38 -23.81
C LEU A 522 17.98 -0.16 -23.77
N GLY A 523 16.88 -0.79 -24.19
CA GLY A 523 16.75 -2.24 -24.34
C GLY A 523 16.20 -2.97 -23.12
N CYS A 524 15.73 -2.26 -22.07
CA CYS A 524 15.06 -2.91 -20.94
C CYS A 524 13.80 -3.66 -21.40
N VAL A 525 13.61 -4.88 -20.87
CA VAL A 525 12.62 -5.84 -21.38
C VAL A 525 11.30 -5.87 -20.61
N TYR A 526 11.25 -5.23 -19.44
CA TYR A 526 10.04 -5.22 -18.61
C TYR A 526 9.18 -3.97 -18.84
N PRO A 527 7.85 -4.09 -18.83
CA PRO A 527 6.94 -2.95 -19.01
C PRO A 527 7.20 -1.81 -18.00
N ASP A 528 7.36 -2.13 -16.73
CA ASP A 528 7.86 -1.23 -15.69
C ASP A 528 9.26 -1.67 -15.25
N SER A 529 10.27 -1.22 -16.01
CA SER A 529 11.67 -1.50 -15.69
C SER A 529 12.16 -0.70 -14.49
N MET A 530 11.56 0.48 -14.21
CA MET A 530 11.88 1.27 -13.02
C MET A 530 11.49 0.50 -11.76
N LEU A 531 10.28 -0.06 -11.69
CA LEU A 531 9.84 -0.92 -10.60
C LEU A 531 10.75 -2.13 -10.40
N SER A 532 11.21 -2.74 -11.50
CA SER A 532 12.15 -3.88 -11.43
C SER A 532 13.49 -3.49 -10.81
N ILE A 533 13.95 -2.25 -11.02
CA ILE A 533 15.17 -1.71 -10.39
C ILE A 533 14.90 -1.38 -8.92
N GLU A 534 13.80 -0.72 -8.60
CA GLU A 534 13.38 -0.39 -7.22
C GLU A 534 13.35 -1.64 -6.32
N ALA A 535 12.85 -2.74 -6.86
CA ALA A 535 12.70 -4.00 -6.12
C ALA A 535 14.01 -4.79 -5.92
N LEU A 536 15.15 -4.39 -6.47
CA LEU A 536 16.41 -5.14 -6.30
C LEU A 536 16.89 -5.23 -4.85
N THR A 537 16.42 -4.32 -3.99
CA THR A 537 16.75 -4.27 -2.56
C THR A 537 15.64 -4.77 -1.65
N THR A 538 14.48 -5.16 -2.20
CA THR A 538 13.26 -5.49 -1.45
C THR A 538 13.35 -6.83 -0.75
N GLY A 539 13.36 -6.82 0.59
CA GLY A 539 13.64 -7.96 1.43
C GLY A 539 12.58 -9.00 1.60
N VAL A 540 11.39 -8.67 1.17
CA VAL A 540 10.24 -9.59 1.27
C VAL A 540 10.06 -10.44 0.01
N ILE A 541 10.64 -10.02 -1.14
CA ILE A 541 10.51 -10.75 -2.42
C ILE A 541 11.71 -11.69 -2.63
N PRO A 542 11.52 -13.01 -2.89
CA PRO A 542 12.60 -13.96 -3.09
C PRO A 542 13.40 -13.68 -4.39
N PHE A 543 14.69 -14.11 -4.52
CA PHE A 543 15.47 -14.96 -3.62
C PHE A 543 16.78 -14.29 -3.18
N LEU A 544 17.48 -13.57 -4.06
CA LEU A 544 18.72 -12.83 -3.83
C LEU A 544 18.43 -11.33 -3.93
N ARG A 545 18.91 -10.53 -2.97
CA ARG A 545 18.72 -9.08 -2.95
C ARG A 545 20.03 -8.34 -2.77
N LEU A 546 20.03 -7.07 -3.16
CA LEU A 546 21.17 -6.16 -2.96
C LEU A 546 20.98 -5.36 -1.68
N SER A 547 22.09 -5.10 -0.98
CA SER A 547 22.18 -4.12 0.10
C SER A 547 23.49 -3.36 -0.01
N ALA A 548 23.68 -2.29 0.77
CA ALA A 548 24.93 -1.56 0.81
C ALA A 548 26.11 -2.36 1.42
N SER A 549 25.85 -3.56 1.95
CA SER A 549 26.84 -4.46 2.56
C SER A 549 27.07 -5.76 1.81
N GLY A 550 26.41 -5.98 0.66
CA GLY A 550 26.54 -7.20 -0.13
C GLY A 550 25.24 -7.70 -0.71
N TYR A 551 25.30 -8.83 -1.39
CA TYR A 551 24.09 -9.60 -1.69
C TYR A 551 23.53 -10.22 -0.40
N VAL A 552 22.21 -10.28 -0.31
CA VAL A 552 21.50 -10.96 0.79
C VAL A 552 20.68 -12.11 0.20
N ARG A 553 21.01 -13.32 0.60
CA ARG A 553 20.25 -14.51 0.21
C ARG A 553 19.13 -14.74 1.24
N LEU A 554 17.89 -14.50 0.84
CA LEU A 554 16.77 -14.39 1.77
C LEU A 554 16.43 -15.70 2.50
N ARG A 555 16.68 -16.85 1.89
CA ARG A 555 16.33 -18.14 2.50
C ARG A 555 17.03 -18.43 3.83
N ASP A 556 18.26 -17.91 3.99
CA ASP A 556 19.12 -18.14 5.16
C ASP A 556 19.72 -16.87 5.75
N GLY A 557 19.45 -15.69 5.13
CA GLY A 557 20.00 -14.41 5.55
C GLY A 557 21.51 -14.26 5.30
N ALA A 558 22.12 -15.14 4.51
CA ALA A 558 23.54 -15.09 4.23
C ALA A 558 23.90 -13.83 3.43
N ARG A 559 24.97 -13.15 3.88
CA ARG A 559 25.58 -12.03 3.17
C ARG A 559 26.72 -12.56 2.31
N LEU A 560 26.68 -12.21 1.04
CA LEU A 560 27.57 -12.77 0.04
C LEU A 560 28.28 -11.63 -0.70
N GLY A 561 29.57 -11.82 -0.95
CA GLY A 561 30.38 -10.93 -1.77
C GLY A 561 30.16 -11.13 -3.26
N LEU A 562 30.86 -10.33 -4.06
CA LEU A 562 30.84 -10.42 -5.52
C LEU A 562 31.57 -11.68 -6.03
N ALA A 563 32.70 -12.05 -5.43
CA ALA A 563 33.42 -13.27 -5.79
C ALA A 563 32.64 -14.53 -5.32
N LEU A 564 32.75 -15.59 -6.10
CA LEU A 564 32.34 -16.93 -5.66
C LEU A 564 33.49 -17.51 -4.83
N GLU A 565 33.24 -17.87 -3.59
CA GLU A 565 34.19 -18.57 -2.72
C GLU A 565 34.29 -20.06 -3.11
#